data_77929523f2331d8049b5e2c2100488eb
#
_entry.id   77929523f2331d8049b5e2c2100488eb
#
_cell.length_a   1.000
_cell.length_b   1.000
_cell.length_c   1.000
_cell.angle_alpha   90.00
_cell.angle_beta   90.00
_cell.angle_gamma   90.00
#
_symmetry.space_group_name_H-M   'P 1'
#
loop_
_entity.id
_entity.type
_entity.pdbx_description
1 polymer ?
#
loop_
_entity_poly.entity_id
_entity_poly.type
_entity_poly.pdbx_seq_one_letter_code
_entity_poly.pdbx_strand_id
1 'polypeptide(L)'
;MTGIQQNETPQSFWQDTADCWRQLPNKTFFFVLLAAWLALFQFLGNSILGYIHTPSLFSWMSEAYNSPNPAADDGHGDFIPLLVIGLFWWKRKELLARPLDLWWPGLLLLVLAMVLHIMGYVLQQPRLSIVALFTGIYGLTGLSWGREWLRKSFFPFFLFVFSVPLGDQAKFITFPLRLLVCQLVEMVSHWILGIDVMRVGTQLIDPTGTYQYDVAPACSGIRSLVAIFLLATIYGFVAFRSAWKRIFLMALAVPFAVLGNLTRMLCIIIAAELGGQEAGNYVHESTLISLVPYVPAIIGLLWVGRWMEKRPEPDEKGRP
;
A
#
# COMPACT_ATOMS: atom_id res chain seq x y z
N MET A 1 22.96 -41.01 28.10
CA MET A 1 23.64 -39.93 27.41
C MET A 1 22.62 -38.79 27.31
N THR A 2 22.73 -37.86 28.25
CA THR A 2 21.82 -36.72 28.48
C THR A 2 22.15 -35.65 27.49
N GLY A 3 21.23 -35.41 26.54
CA GLY A 3 21.30 -34.28 25.64
C GLY A 3 21.03 -32.99 26.41
N ILE A 4 22.04 -32.15 26.52
CA ILE A 4 21.95 -30.79 27.05
C ILE A 4 21.13 -29.97 26.03
N GLN A 5 19.87 -29.73 26.35
CA GLN A 5 19.11 -28.65 25.72
C GLN A 5 19.79 -27.34 26.16
N GLN A 6 20.51 -26.73 25.25
CA GLN A 6 20.96 -25.34 25.43
C GLN A 6 19.70 -24.47 25.50
N ASN A 7 19.36 -24.03 26.71
CA ASN A 7 18.46 -22.93 26.98
C ASN A 7 19.08 -21.66 26.34
N GLU A 8 18.75 -21.38 25.08
CA GLU A 8 19.02 -20.08 24.49
C GLU A 8 18.20 -19.04 25.28
N THR A 9 18.88 -18.31 26.15
CA THR A 9 18.29 -17.10 26.77
C THR A 9 17.79 -16.19 25.66
N PRO A 10 16.54 -15.70 25.72
CA PRO A 10 16.02 -14.82 24.68
C PRO A 10 16.94 -13.60 24.53
N GLN A 11 17.65 -13.52 23.41
CA GLN A 11 18.53 -12.39 23.12
C GLN A 11 17.70 -11.11 23.14
N SER A 12 18.22 -10.08 23.81
CA SER A 12 17.59 -8.75 23.76
C SER A 12 17.48 -8.27 22.30
N PHE A 13 16.37 -7.63 21.94
CA PHE A 13 16.17 -7.02 20.62
C PHE A 13 17.40 -6.23 20.14
N TRP A 14 18.02 -5.48 21.03
CA TRP A 14 19.23 -4.68 20.75
C TRP A 14 20.46 -5.53 20.45
N GLN A 15 20.62 -6.65 21.14
CA GLN A 15 21.71 -7.60 20.87
C GLN A 15 21.54 -8.27 19.53
N ASP A 16 20.35 -8.76 19.21
CA ASP A 16 20.01 -9.37 17.91
C ASP A 16 20.22 -8.37 16.74
N THR A 17 19.86 -7.09 16.98
CA THR A 17 20.12 -6.01 16.01
C THR A 17 21.61 -5.77 15.77
N ALA A 18 22.38 -5.68 16.85
CA ALA A 18 23.82 -5.47 16.79
C ALA A 18 24.54 -6.63 16.08
N ASP A 19 24.12 -7.86 16.38
CA ASP A 19 24.69 -9.05 15.75
C ASP A 19 24.36 -9.14 14.26
N CYS A 20 23.12 -8.83 13.87
CA CYS A 20 22.74 -8.72 12.45
C CYS A 20 23.54 -7.63 11.72
N TRP A 21 23.73 -6.48 12.37
CA TRP A 21 24.55 -5.39 11.80
C TRP A 21 26.02 -5.78 11.61
N ARG A 22 26.59 -6.53 12.59
CA ARG A 22 27.97 -7.03 12.49
C ARG A 22 28.13 -8.03 11.35
N GLN A 23 27.15 -8.92 11.20
CA GLN A 23 27.15 -9.97 10.17
C GLN A 23 26.82 -9.46 8.77
N LEU A 24 26.25 -8.23 8.63
CA LEU A 24 25.87 -7.69 7.33
C LEU A 24 27.12 -7.43 6.48
N PRO A 25 27.28 -8.16 5.37
CA PRO A 25 28.45 -8.05 4.53
C PRO A 25 28.36 -6.80 3.64
N ASN A 26 29.51 -6.35 3.11
CA ASN A 26 29.60 -5.23 2.17
C ASN A 26 28.81 -3.96 2.59
N LYS A 27 28.48 -3.83 3.89
CA LYS A 27 27.63 -2.74 4.41
C LYS A 27 28.18 -1.36 4.07
N THR A 28 29.48 -1.14 4.23
CA THR A 28 30.09 0.18 3.93
C THR A 28 29.88 0.54 2.45
N PHE A 29 30.17 -0.39 1.55
CA PHE A 29 29.95 -0.20 0.13
C PHE A 29 28.50 0.13 -0.20
N PHE A 30 27.57 -0.68 0.32
CA PHE A 30 26.15 -0.46 0.10
C PHE A 30 25.68 0.89 0.64
N PHE A 31 26.00 1.22 1.90
CA PHE A 31 25.51 2.46 2.51
C PHE A 31 26.14 3.73 1.92
N VAL A 32 27.38 3.68 1.44
CA VAL A 32 28.00 4.80 0.72
C VAL A 32 27.26 5.04 -0.61
N LEU A 33 27.02 3.98 -1.38
CA LEU A 33 26.27 4.10 -2.64
C LEU A 33 24.81 4.52 -2.39
N LEU A 34 24.17 3.98 -1.36
CA LEU A 34 22.83 4.38 -0.97
C LEU A 34 22.78 5.87 -0.59
N ALA A 35 23.74 6.35 0.20
CA ALA A 35 23.81 7.76 0.58
C ALA A 35 24.00 8.68 -0.65
N ALA A 36 24.85 8.30 -1.59
CA ALA A 36 25.02 9.03 -2.85
C ALA A 36 23.73 9.01 -3.69
N TRP A 37 23.04 7.86 -3.75
CA TRP A 37 21.78 7.72 -4.44
C TRP A 37 20.68 8.57 -3.82
N LEU A 38 20.54 8.55 -2.49
CA LEU A 38 19.57 9.39 -1.77
C LEU A 38 19.90 10.88 -1.93
N ALA A 39 21.18 11.26 -1.91
CA ALA A 39 21.61 12.64 -2.15
C ALA A 39 21.21 13.12 -3.55
N LEU A 40 21.33 12.28 -4.59
CA LEU A 40 20.83 12.60 -5.93
C LEU A 40 19.37 13.03 -5.89
N PHE A 41 18.50 12.24 -5.23
CA PHE A 41 17.07 12.54 -5.15
C PHE A 41 16.72 13.64 -4.14
N GLN A 42 17.60 13.92 -3.17
CA GLN A 42 17.46 15.08 -2.29
C GLN A 42 17.69 16.39 -3.02
N PHE A 43 18.69 16.46 -3.90
CA PHE A 43 19.12 17.72 -4.50
C PHE A 43 18.65 17.90 -5.95
N LEU A 44 18.35 16.81 -6.64
CA LEU A 44 17.96 16.81 -8.06
C LEU A 44 16.72 15.91 -8.33
N GLY A 45 15.99 15.48 -7.30
CA GLY A 45 14.95 14.48 -7.45
C GLY A 45 13.61 15.00 -7.94
N ASN A 46 13.29 16.27 -7.68
CA ASN A 46 12.04 16.85 -8.11
C ASN A 46 12.11 17.27 -9.58
N SER A 47 11.30 16.63 -10.42
CA SER A 47 11.27 16.86 -11.86
C SER A 47 10.41 18.05 -12.28
N ILE A 48 9.66 18.67 -11.37
CA ILE A 48 8.81 19.84 -11.69
C ILE A 48 9.63 21.11 -11.49
N LEU A 49 10.35 21.51 -12.54
CA LEU A 49 11.14 22.71 -12.53
C LEU A 49 10.23 23.96 -12.68
N GLY A 50 10.34 24.90 -11.76
CA GLY A 50 9.66 26.20 -11.83
C GLY A 50 8.26 26.26 -11.21
N TYR A 51 7.66 25.16 -10.83
CA TYR A 51 6.32 25.12 -10.21
C TYR A 51 6.32 24.82 -8.71
N ILE A 52 7.41 24.23 -8.19
CA ILE A 52 7.59 23.90 -6.79
C ILE A 52 8.95 24.39 -6.31
N HIS A 53 8.96 25.01 -5.14
CA HIS A 53 10.15 25.67 -4.56
C HIS A 53 11.21 24.70 -4.00
N THR A 54 11.09 23.39 -4.23
CA THR A 54 12.06 22.42 -3.70
C THR A 54 12.64 21.52 -4.78
N PRO A 55 13.95 21.35 -4.85
CA PRO A 55 14.59 20.36 -5.70
C PRO A 55 14.48 18.94 -5.13
N SER A 56 14.05 18.80 -3.88
CA SER A 56 13.97 17.53 -3.16
C SER A 56 12.74 16.73 -3.56
N LEU A 57 12.97 15.47 -4.00
CA LEU A 57 11.88 14.52 -4.20
C LEU A 57 11.20 14.17 -2.88
N PHE A 58 11.95 14.07 -1.79
CA PHE A 58 11.41 13.72 -0.48
C PHE A 58 10.48 14.80 0.08
N SER A 59 10.83 16.09 -0.10
CA SER A 59 9.93 17.18 0.28
C SER A 59 8.66 17.16 -0.56
N TRP A 60 8.78 16.92 -1.87
CA TRP A 60 7.62 16.79 -2.74
C TRP A 60 6.72 15.61 -2.33
N MET A 61 7.30 14.45 -1.98
CA MET A 61 6.56 13.27 -1.49
C MET A 61 5.82 13.62 -0.19
N SER A 62 6.49 14.26 0.76
CA SER A 62 5.88 14.67 2.03
C SER A 62 4.71 15.63 1.82
N GLU A 63 4.86 16.62 0.92
CA GLU A 63 3.76 17.53 0.56
C GLU A 63 2.59 16.79 -0.10
N ALA A 64 2.88 15.83 -0.99
CA ALA A 64 1.85 15.01 -1.64
C ALA A 64 1.09 14.12 -0.65
N TYR A 65 1.79 13.51 0.32
CA TYR A 65 1.18 12.66 1.33
C TYR A 65 0.35 13.44 2.35
N ASN A 66 0.76 14.66 2.68
CA ASN A 66 0.12 15.52 3.66
C ASN A 66 -0.74 16.63 2.99
N SER A 67 -1.13 16.42 1.74
CA SER A 67 -1.95 17.37 1.00
C SER A 67 -3.28 17.62 1.70
N PRO A 68 -3.69 18.89 1.91
CA PRO A 68 -5.00 19.21 2.47
C PRO A 68 -6.15 18.89 1.51
N ASN A 69 -5.85 18.54 0.25
CA ASN A 69 -6.87 18.19 -0.73
C ASN A 69 -7.45 16.78 -0.43
N PRO A 70 -8.74 16.67 -0.06
CA PRO A 70 -9.36 15.38 0.25
C PRO A 70 -9.37 14.39 -0.92
N ALA A 71 -9.16 14.89 -2.15
CA ALA A 71 -9.09 14.04 -3.36
C ALA A 71 -7.73 13.35 -3.53
N ALA A 72 -6.69 13.87 -2.87
CA ALA A 72 -5.32 13.37 -2.92
C ALA A 72 -4.95 12.73 -1.58
N ASP A 73 -5.67 11.68 -1.19
CA ASP A 73 -5.49 11.01 0.10
C ASP A 73 -4.43 9.92 0.02
N ASP A 74 -3.20 10.36 -0.10
CA ASP A 74 -2.00 9.50 -0.24
C ASP A 74 -1.21 9.34 1.09
N GLY A 75 -1.77 9.73 2.24
CA GLY A 75 -1.09 9.71 3.55
C GLY A 75 -0.56 8.35 4.00
N HIS A 76 -1.03 7.26 3.40
CA HIS A 76 -0.46 5.93 3.61
C HIS A 76 1.00 5.81 3.16
N GLY A 77 1.44 6.66 2.22
CA GLY A 77 2.80 6.68 1.69
C GLY A 77 3.87 6.90 2.75
N ASP A 78 3.59 7.68 3.79
CA ASP A 78 4.51 7.93 4.91
C ASP A 78 4.84 6.66 5.73
N PHE A 79 3.91 5.71 5.79
CA PHE A 79 4.08 4.49 6.58
C PHE A 79 4.78 3.35 5.81
N ILE A 80 4.79 3.40 4.48
CA ILE A 80 5.35 2.31 3.66
C ILE A 80 6.84 2.09 3.93
N PRO A 81 7.71 3.11 4.03
CA PRO A 81 9.13 2.89 4.34
C PRO A 81 9.33 2.18 5.69
N LEU A 82 8.54 2.54 6.72
CA LEU A 82 8.60 1.89 8.03
C LEU A 82 8.17 0.42 7.96
N LEU A 83 7.10 0.14 7.22
CA LEU A 83 6.62 -1.22 6.98
C LEU A 83 7.68 -2.05 6.26
N VAL A 84 8.32 -1.50 5.24
CA VAL A 84 9.39 -2.16 4.48
C VAL A 84 10.59 -2.46 5.39
N ILE A 85 11.03 -1.51 6.22
CA ILE A 85 12.10 -1.73 7.21
C ILE A 85 11.72 -2.86 8.17
N GLY A 86 10.47 -2.88 8.67
CA GLY A 86 9.96 -3.95 9.53
C GLY A 86 9.99 -5.32 8.85
N LEU A 87 9.67 -5.39 7.55
CA LEU A 87 9.73 -6.63 6.78
C LEU A 87 11.17 -7.09 6.51
N PHE A 88 12.10 -6.17 6.27
CA PHE A 88 13.52 -6.50 6.19
C PHE A 88 14.03 -7.05 7.53
N TRP A 89 13.64 -6.42 8.62
CA TRP A 89 13.95 -6.90 9.95
C TRP A 89 13.38 -8.31 10.20
N TRP A 90 12.15 -8.54 9.83
CA TRP A 90 11.51 -9.86 9.95
C TRP A 90 12.25 -10.93 9.14
N LYS A 91 12.70 -10.59 7.93
CA LYS A 91 13.45 -11.51 7.03
C LYS A 91 14.95 -11.55 7.27
N ARG A 92 15.50 -10.81 8.24
CA ARG A 92 16.95 -10.63 8.42
C ARG A 92 17.75 -11.93 8.47
N LYS A 93 17.27 -12.92 9.22
CA LYS A 93 17.94 -14.22 9.36
C LYS A 93 17.97 -15.01 8.04
N GLU A 94 16.86 -14.96 7.30
CA GLU A 94 16.76 -15.58 5.98
C GLU A 94 17.70 -14.93 4.96
N LEU A 95 17.82 -13.60 5.01
CA LEU A 95 18.70 -12.84 4.12
C LEU A 95 20.17 -13.07 4.46
N LEU A 96 20.57 -12.98 5.72
CA LEU A 96 21.95 -13.18 6.16
C LEU A 96 22.46 -14.62 5.89
N ALA A 97 21.59 -15.61 5.86
CA ALA A 97 21.95 -16.98 5.53
C ALA A 97 22.22 -17.22 4.03
N ARG A 98 22.02 -16.23 3.16
CA ARG A 98 22.21 -16.41 1.71
C ARG A 98 23.66 -16.14 1.31
N PRO A 99 24.17 -16.91 0.33
CA PRO A 99 25.50 -16.67 -0.21
C PRO A 99 25.55 -15.28 -0.87
N LEU A 100 26.68 -14.64 -0.72
CA LEU A 100 26.96 -13.39 -1.42
C LEU A 100 27.42 -13.72 -2.84
N ASP A 101 26.79 -13.07 -3.78
CA ASP A 101 27.17 -13.16 -5.18
C ASP A 101 27.05 -11.77 -5.81
N LEU A 102 28.10 -11.35 -6.50
CA LEU A 102 28.08 -10.06 -7.19
C LEU A 102 27.19 -10.18 -8.43
N TRP A 103 26.03 -9.52 -8.38
CA TRP A 103 25.08 -9.60 -9.48
C TRP A 103 25.17 -8.37 -10.40
N TRP A 104 26.04 -8.44 -11.41
CA TRP A 104 26.25 -7.37 -12.38
C TRP A 104 25.00 -6.82 -13.08
N PRO A 105 23.93 -7.61 -13.35
CA PRO A 105 22.71 -7.04 -13.90
C PRO A 105 22.03 -5.99 -12.99
N GLY A 106 22.43 -5.87 -11.73
CA GLY A 106 22.07 -4.74 -10.87
C GLY A 106 22.43 -3.37 -11.46
N LEU A 107 23.50 -3.29 -12.28
CA LEU A 107 23.84 -2.07 -13.03
C LEU A 107 22.78 -1.73 -14.07
N LEU A 108 22.17 -2.71 -14.73
CA LEU A 108 21.08 -2.47 -15.67
C LEU A 108 19.85 -1.87 -14.97
N LEU A 109 19.59 -2.29 -13.72
CA LEU A 109 18.53 -1.68 -12.93
C LEU A 109 18.86 -0.23 -12.53
N LEU A 110 20.12 0.08 -12.24
CA LEU A 110 20.55 1.46 -12.00
C LEU A 110 20.43 2.33 -13.26
N VAL A 111 20.85 1.81 -14.40
CA VAL A 111 20.70 2.50 -15.69
C VAL A 111 19.21 2.73 -15.99
N LEU A 112 18.38 1.70 -15.80
CA LEU A 112 16.92 1.84 -15.95
C LEU A 112 16.36 2.90 -15.00
N ALA A 113 16.80 2.91 -13.75
CA ALA A 113 16.39 3.92 -12.77
C ALA A 113 16.78 5.33 -13.22
N MET A 114 18.01 5.52 -13.73
CA MET A 114 18.43 6.81 -14.27
C MET A 114 17.62 7.24 -15.49
N VAL A 115 17.31 6.32 -16.39
CA VAL A 115 16.44 6.59 -17.55
C VAL A 115 15.04 7.01 -17.08
N LEU A 116 14.44 6.29 -16.12
CA LEU A 116 13.15 6.65 -15.55
C LEU A 116 13.17 8.02 -14.88
N HIS A 117 14.28 8.36 -14.19
CA HIS A 117 14.44 9.67 -13.57
C HIS A 117 14.53 10.79 -14.61
N ILE A 118 15.32 10.60 -15.67
CA ILE A 118 15.42 11.54 -16.80
C ILE A 118 14.06 11.69 -17.49
N MET A 119 13.33 10.58 -17.70
CA MET A 119 11.97 10.64 -18.24
C MET A 119 11.03 11.42 -17.31
N GLY A 120 11.20 11.30 -15.99
CA GLY A 120 10.48 12.10 -15.00
C GLY A 120 10.65 13.60 -15.26
N TYR A 121 11.87 14.06 -15.53
CA TYR A 121 12.17 15.44 -15.89
C TYR A 121 11.56 15.85 -17.24
N VAL A 122 11.71 15.04 -18.26
CA VAL A 122 11.16 15.32 -19.60
C VAL A 122 9.64 15.43 -19.58
N LEU A 123 8.98 14.52 -18.85
CA LEU A 123 7.53 14.45 -18.76
C LEU A 123 6.94 15.31 -17.62
N GLN A 124 7.78 15.96 -16.81
CA GLN A 124 7.38 16.71 -15.62
C GLN A 124 6.54 15.87 -14.65
N GLN A 125 6.98 14.61 -14.45
CA GLN A 125 6.26 13.61 -13.61
C GLN A 125 7.14 13.09 -12.46
N PRO A 126 7.08 13.70 -11.26
CA PRO A 126 7.88 13.26 -10.11
C PRO A 126 7.64 11.81 -9.71
N ARG A 127 6.47 11.26 -10.02
CA ARG A 127 6.12 9.84 -9.77
C ARG A 127 7.09 8.89 -10.46
N LEU A 128 7.58 9.22 -11.65
CA LEU A 128 8.62 8.44 -12.33
C LEU A 128 9.94 8.48 -11.58
N SER A 129 10.28 9.63 -10.98
CA SER A 129 11.46 9.76 -10.12
C SER A 129 11.35 8.93 -8.84
N ILE A 130 10.15 8.78 -8.28
CA ILE A 130 9.91 7.87 -7.13
C ILE A 130 10.14 6.42 -7.54
N VAL A 131 9.58 5.99 -8.68
CA VAL A 131 9.83 4.64 -9.20
C VAL A 131 11.33 4.42 -9.46
N ALA A 132 12.02 5.43 -10.02
CA ALA A 132 13.46 5.41 -10.23
C ALA A 132 14.22 5.26 -8.91
N LEU A 133 13.87 6.04 -7.88
CA LEU A 133 14.47 5.96 -6.55
C LEU A 133 14.48 4.52 -6.03
N PHE A 134 13.33 3.88 -5.98
CA PHE A 134 13.20 2.52 -5.43
C PHE A 134 13.78 1.44 -6.35
N THR A 135 13.68 1.61 -7.67
CA THR A 135 14.33 0.71 -8.63
C THR A 135 15.85 0.75 -8.47
N GLY A 136 16.43 1.94 -8.26
CA GLY A 136 17.86 2.06 -8.04
C GLY A 136 18.31 1.44 -6.71
N ILE A 137 17.57 1.63 -5.61
CA ILE A 137 17.86 0.97 -4.34
C ILE A 137 17.83 -0.55 -4.50
N TYR A 138 16.85 -1.08 -5.25
CA TYR A 138 16.77 -2.50 -5.57
C TYR A 138 17.98 -2.98 -6.38
N GLY A 139 18.43 -2.18 -7.36
CA GLY A 139 19.66 -2.45 -8.13
C GLY A 139 20.91 -2.46 -7.26
N LEU A 140 21.05 -1.48 -6.34
CA LEU A 140 22.14 -1.42 -5.36
C LEU A 140 22.17 -2.65 -4.44
N THR A 141 20.99 -3.13 -4.01
CA THR A 141 20.88 -4.35 -3.22
C THR A 141 21.44 -5.55 -3.98
N GLY A 142 21.11 -5.68 -5.28
CA GLY A 142 21.64 -6.75 -6.14
C GLY A 142 23.15 -6.68 -6.35
N LEU A 143 23.68 -5.48 -6.55
CA LEU A 143 25.11 -5.27 -6.69
C LEU A 143 25.89 -5.61 -5.42
N SER A 144 25.32 -5.30 -4.25
CA SER A 144 26.01 -5.47 -2.98
C SER A 144 25.93 -6.87 -2.42
N TRP A 145 24.78 -7.54 -2.61
CA TRP A 145 24.46 -8.80 -1.92
C TRP A 145 24.02 -9.94 -2.86
N GLY A 146 23.74 -9.63 -4.13
CA GLY A 146 23.51 -10.65 -5.15
C GLY A 146 22.05 -10.97 -5.43
N ARG A 147 21.89 -11.92 -6.37
CA ARG A 147 20.59 -12.29 -6.93
C ARG A 147 19.63 -12.90 -5.89
N GLU A 148 20.16 -13.73 -4.99
CA GLU A 148 19.30 -14.42 -4.00
C GLU A 148 18.73 -13.41 -2.98
N TRP A 149 19.51 -12.40 -2.59
CA TRP A 149 19.02 -11.30 -1.78
C TRP A 149 17.92 -10.52 -2.48
N LEU A 150 18.09 -10.17 -3.76
CA LEU A 150 17.06 -9.53 -4.56
C LEU A 150 15.76 -10.35 -4.59
N ARG A 151 15.88 -11.63 -4.88
CA ARG A 151 14.71 -12.52 -4.97
C ARG A 151 13.94 -12.60 -3.65
N LYS A 152 14.66 -12.66 -2.52
CA LYS A 152 14.05 -12.75 -1.19
C LYS A 152 13.53 -11.42 -0.67
N SER A 153 14.14 -10.30 -1.07
CA SER A 153 13.71 -8.95 -0.74
C SER A 153 12.69 -8.37 -1.74
N PHE A 154 12.34 -9.11 -2.80
CA PHE A 154 11.40 -8.63 -3.81
C PHE A 154 10.08 -8.12 -3.19
N PHE A 155 9.50 -8.87 -2.26
CA PHE A 155 8.24 -8.49 -1.64
C PHE A 155 8.32 -7.18 -0.83
N PRO A 156 9.28 -6.99 0.10
CA PRO A 156 9.48 -5.68 0.72
C PRO A 156 9.63 -4.54 -0.29
N PHE A 157 10.43 -4.72 -1.35
CA PHE A 157 10.58 -3.69 -2.38
C PHE A 157 9.32 -3.45 -3.19
N PHE A 158 8.53 -4.48 -3.46
CA PHE A 158 7.26 -4.34 -4.18
C PHE A 158 6.29 -3.41 -3.45
N LEU A 159 6.33 -3.37 -2.11
CA LEU A 159 5.47 -2.47 -1.33
C LEU A 159 5.76 -0.99 -1.57
N PHE A 160 6.94 -0.61 -2.07
CA PHE A 160 7.20 0.78 -2.45
C PHE A 160 6.31 1.30 -3.60
N VAL A 161 5.62 0.42 -4.33
CA VAL A 161 4.56 0.83 -5.26
C VAL A 161 3.49 1.66 -4.55
N PHE A 162 3.20 1.35 -3.30
CA PHE A 162 2.25 2.11 -2.48
C PHE A 162 2.81 3.45 -1.94
N SER A 163 4.10 3.72 -2.13
CA SER A 163 4.69 5.03 -1.84
C SER A 163 4.56 6.00 -3.02
N VAL A 164 4.02 5.57 -4.17
CA VAL A 164 3.80 6.46 -5.31
C VAL A 164 2.46 7.17 -5.13
N PRO A 165 2.44 8.50 -4.85
CA PRO A 165 1.18 9.20 -4.64
C PRO A 165 0.39 9.25 -5.94
N LEU A 166 -0.87 8.83 -5.88
CA LEU A 166 -1.76 8.82 -7.04
C LEU A 166 -2.34 10.22 -7.31
N GLY A 167 -2.64 10.99 -6.26
CA GLY A 167 -3.21 12.32 -6.36
C GLY A 167 -4.46 12.33 -7.25
N ASP A 168 -4.55 13.34 -8.12
CA ASP A 168 -5.68 13.49 -9.03
C ASP A 168 -5.86 12.33 -10.04
N GLN A 169 -4.80 11.59 -10.32
CA GLN A 169 -4.88 10.43 -11.25
C GLN A 169 -5.73 9.29 -10.66
N ALA A 170 -5.85 9.23 -9.34
CA ALA A 170 -6.74 8.29 -8.68
C ALA A 170 -8.20 8.44 -9.12
N LYS A 171 -8.62 9.60 -9.59
CA LYS A 171 -9.98 9.88 -10.06
C LYS A 171 -10.43 8.94 -11.18
N PHE A 172 -9.52 8.52 -12.06
CA PHE A 172 -9.85 7.58 -13.14
C PHE A 172 -10.34 6.22 -12.62
N ILE A 173 -9.85 5.79 -11.46
CA ILE A 173 -10.26 4.53 -10.82
C ILE A 173 -11.40 4.78 -9.82
N THR A 174 -11.29 5.84 -9.03
CA THR A 174 -12.22 6.07 -7.91
C THR A 174 -13.57 6.60 -8.37
N PHE A 175 -13.65 7.38 -9.46
CA PHE A 175 -14.90 7.94 -9.94
C PHE A 175 -15.90 6.85 -10.38
N PRO A 176 -15.52 5.85 -11.22
CA PRO A 176 -16.41 4.73 -11.54
C PRO A 176 -16.83 3.93 -10.30
N LEU A 177 -15.90 3.71 -9.35
CA LEU A 177 -16.22 3.00 -8.12
C LEU A 177 -17.20 3.78 -7.23
N ARG A 178 -17.10 5.11 -7.18
CA ARG A 178 -18.08 5.97 -6.47
C ARG A 178 -19.48 5.85 -7.07
N LEU A 179 -19.58 5.93 -8.39
CA LEU A 179 -20.85 5.76 -9.09
C LEU A 179 -21.48 4.38 -8.79
N LEU A 180 -20.67 3.33 -8.81
CA LEU A 180 -21.11 1.98 -8.45
C LEU A 180 -21.61 1.93 -6.99
N VAL A 181 -20.86 2.49 -6.04
CA VAL A 181 -21.28 2.53 -4.63
C VAL A 181 -22.57 3.30 -4.47
N CYS A 182 -22.72 4.49 -5.07
CA CYS A 182 -23.96 5.28 -5.00
C CYS A 182 -25.15 4.50 -5.56
N GLN A 183 -24.96 3.78 -6.68
CA GLN A 183 -26.01 2.93 -7.25
C GLN A 183 -26.39 1.78 -6.32
N LEU A 184 -25.40 1.13 -5.70
CA LEU A 184 -25.67 0.06 -4.72
C LEU A 184 -26.36 0.58 -3.46
N VAL A 185 -25.95 1.77 -2.96
CA VAL A 185 -26.58 2.42 -1.80
C VAL A 185 -28.04 2.72 -2.11
N GLU A 186 -28.35 3.38 -3.24
CA GLU A 186 -29.72 3.68 -3.68
C GLU A 186 -30.57 2.39 -3.72
N MET A 187 -30.04 1.35 -4.36
CA MET A 187 -30.74 0.06 -4.49
C MET A 187 -31.00 -0.62 -3.14
N VAL A 188 -29.97 -0.70 -2.28
CA VAL A 188 -30.08 -1.35 -0.97
C VAL A 188 -30.98 -0.54 -0.03
N SER A 189 -30.86 0.80 -0.02
CA SER A 189 -31.72 1.67 0.77
C SER A 189 -33.18 1.49 0.40
N HIS A 190 -33.52 1.51 -0.88
CA HIS A 190 -34.89 1.37 -1.35
C HIS A 190 -35.45 -0.06 -1.11
N TRP A 191 -34.76 -1.11 -1.60
CA TRP A 191 -35.29 -2.46 -1.61
C TRP A 191 -35.17 -3.23 -0.29
N ILE A 192 -34.18 -2.92 0.53
CA ILE A 192 -33.88 -3.66 1.76
C ILE A 192 -34.26 -2.87 3.00
N LEU A 193 -33.93 -1.56 3.03
CA LEU A 193 -34.14 -0.71 4.20
C LEU A 193 -35.50 0.02 4.15
N GLY A 194 -36.13 0.13 2.98
CA GLY A 194 -37.36 0.92 2.81
C GLY A 194 -37.14 2.43 2.92
N ILE A 195 -35.90 2.90 2.69
CA ILE A 195 -35.51 4.31 2.73
C ILE A 195 -35.40 4.81 1.29
N ASP A 196 -36.20 5.84 0.96
CA ASP A 196 -36.16 6.44 -0.37
C ASP A 196 -34.99 7.44 -0.47
N VAL A 197 -33.98 7.06 -1.26
CA VAL A 197 -32.81 7.90 -1.54
C VAL A 197 -32.73 8.10 -3.04
N MET A 198 -32.64 9.36 -3.47
CA MET A 198 -32.40 9.70 -4.89
C MET A 198 -30.91 9.89 -5.14
N ARG A 199 -30.43 9.33 -6.24
CA ARG A 199 -29.05 9.49 -6.71
C ARG A 199 -28.96 10.50 -7.85
N VAL A 200 -28.12 11.54 -7.66
CA VAL A 200 -27.77 12.49 -8.71
C VAL A 200 -26.24 12.49 -8.90
N GLY A 201 -25.78 11.68 -9.85
CA GLY A 201 -24.34 11.45 -10.04
C GLY A 201 -23.70 10.72 -8.85
N THR A 202 -22.83 11.39 -8.12
CA THR A 202 -22.20 10.91 -6.87
C THR A 202 -22.89 11.43 -5.61
N GLN A 203 -23.99 12.15 -5.74
CA GLN A 203 -24.76 12.66 -4.62
C GLN A 203 -25.93 11.72 -4.30
N LEU A 204 -26.17 11.54 -3.01
CA LEU A 204 -27.30 10.84 -2.43
C LEU A 204 -28.15 11.84 -1.67
N ILE A 205 -29.40 12.00 -2.06
CA ILE A 205 -30.29 13.05 -1.59
C ILE A 205 -31.58 12.40 -1.09
N ASP A 206 -32.03 12.82 0.09
CA ASP A 206 -33.38 12.51 0.55
C ASP A 206 -34.42 13.26 -0.29
N PRO A 207 -35.48 12.59 -0.80
CA PRO A 207 -36.56 13.24 -1.57
C PRO A 207 -37.23 14.39 -0.85
N THR A 208 -37.28 14.37 0.49
CA THR A 208 -37.87 15.44 1.31
C THR A 208 -36.91 16.59 1.60
N GLY A 209 -35.62 16.44 1.21
CA GLY A 209 -34.58 17.43 1.42
C GLY A 209 -34.00 17.48 2.83
N THR A 210 -34.25 16.46 3.66
CA THR A 210 -33.79 16.41 5.05
C THR A 210 -32.26 16.24 5.13
N TYR A 211 -31.65 15.50 4.17
CA TYR A 211 -30.20 15.34 4.09
C TYR A 211 -29.70 15.20 2.66
N GLN A 212 -28.45 15.58 2.47
CA GLN A 212 -27.73 15.42 1.22
C GLN A 212 -26.27 15.05 1.49
N TYR A 213 -25.79 14.00 0.86
CA TYR A 213 -24.41 13.55 0.94
C TYR A 213 -23.79 13.45 -0.45
N ASP A 214 -22.71 14.19 -0.67
CA ASP A 214 -21.83 13.88 -1.81
C ASP A 214 -20.86 12.78 -1.38
N VAL A 215 -20.81 11.68 -2.14
CA VAL A 215 -19.77 10.68 -1.98
C VAL A 215 -18.47 11.30 -2.48
N ALA A 216 -17.96 12.26 -1.64
CA ALA A 216 -16.77 13.05 -1.91
C ALA A 216 -15.55 12.16 -2.22
N PRO A 217 -14.51 12.67 -2.86
CA PRO A 217 -13.26 11.92 -3.09
C PRO A 217 -12.68 11.30 -1.82
N ALA A 218 -12.77 11.95 -0.67
CA ALA A 218 -12.37 11.39 0.62
C ALA A 218 -13.26 10.21 1.07
N CYS A 219 -14.55 10.22 0.69
CA CYS A 219 -15.49 9.10 0.90
C CYS A 219 -15.49 8.11 -0.26
N SER A 220 -14.67 8.36 -1.31
CA SER A 220 -14.62 7.53 -2.53
C SER A 220 -14.06 6.12 -2.28
N GLY A 221 -13.65 5.84 -1.04
CA GLY A 221 -13.04 4.55 -0.70
C GLY A 221 -11.61 4.39 -1.20
N ILE A 222 -10.93 5.46 -1.69
CA ILE A 222 -9.54 5.30 -2.14
C ILE A 222 -8.64 4.91 -0.98
N ARG A 223 -8.78 5.56 0.18
CA ARG A 223 -8.03 5.21 1.40
C ARG A 223 -8.30 3.76 1.81
N SER A 224 -9.57 3.35 1.82
CA SER A 224 -9.95 1.97 2.15
C SER A 224 -9.55 0.98 1.05
N LEU A 225 -9.66 1.36 -0.22
CA LEU A 225 -9.21 0.52 -1.34
C LEU A 225 -7.71 0.25 -1.22
N VAL A 226 -6.90 1.29 -1.03
CA VAL A 226 -5.44 1.14 -0.87
C VAL A 226 -5.12 0.34 0.39
N ALA A 227 -5.79 0.61 1.52
CA ALA A 227 -5.56 -0.12 2.77
C ALA A 227 -5.92 -1.61 2.65
N ILE A 228 -7.08 -1.93 2.08
CA ILE A 228 -7.51 -3.33 1.87
C ILE A 228 -6.61 -4.02 0.84
N PHE A 229 -6.21 -3.31 -0.23
CA PHE A 229 -5.30 -3.84 -1.23
C PHE A 229 -3.88 -4.08 -0.67
N LEU A 230 -3.37 -3.17 0.15
CA LEU A 230 -2.12 -3.33 0.88
C LEU A 230 -2.19 -4.54 1.83
N LEU A 231 -3.26 -4.66 2.60
CA LEU A 231 -3.49 -5.80 3.49
C LEU A 231 -3.54 -7.12 2.72
N ALA A 232 -4.29 -7.17 1.60
CA ALA A 232 -4.37 -8.33 0.72
C ALA A 232 -3.00 -8.69 0.13
N THR A 233 -2.21 -7.68 -0.22
CA THR A 233 -0.85 -7.86 -0.74
C THR A 233 0.06 -8.47 0.32
N ILE A 234 0.10 -7.90 1.51
CA ILE A 234 0.92 -8.40 2.62
C ILE A 234 0.52 -9.84 2.96
N TYR A 235 -0.78 -10.07 3.16
CA TYR A 235 -1.28 -11.41 3.47
C TYR A 235 -0.97 -12.40 2.36
N GLY A 236 -1.21 -12.03 1.10
CA GLY A 236 -0.94 -12.88 -0.06
C GLY A 236 0.52 -13.29 -0.19
N PHE A 237 1.46 -12.38 0.07
CA PHE A 237 2.89 -12.69 -0.01
C PHE A 237 3.42 -13.44 1.20
N VAL A 238 2.82 -13.26 2.37
CA VAL A 238 3.21 -13.96 3.60
C VAL A 238 2.65 -15.39 3.61
N ALA A 239 1.37 -15.54 3.25
CA ALA A 239 0.65 -16.81 3.38
C ALA A 239 0.83 -17.75 2.18
N PHE A 240 0.97 -17.22 0.95
CA PHE A 240 0.98 -18.03 -0.27
C PHE A 240 2.34 -18.05 -0.98
N ARG A 241 2.72 -19.21 -1.49
CA ARG A 241 3.86 -19.36 -2.43
C ARG A 241 3.39 -19.20 -3.88
N SER A 242 2.18 -19.64 -4.21
CA SER A 242 1.61 -19.58 -5.56
C SER A 242 1.29 -18.14 -5.97
N ALA A 243 1.78 -17.70 -7.13
CA ALA A 243 1.49 -16.39 -7.70
C ALA A 243 -0.01 -16.19 -7.97
N TRP A 244 -0.70 -17.23 -8.44
CA TRP A 244 -2.14 -17.16 -8.69
C TRP A 244 -2.94 -16.84 -7.44
N LYS A 245 -2.65 -17.50 -6.31
CA LYS A 245 -3.35 -17.23 -5.04
C LYS A 245 -3.10 -15.79 -4.58
N ARG A 246 -1.88 -15.27 -4.74
CA ARG A 246 -1.54 -13.87 -4.43
C ARG A 246 -2.38 -12.90 -5.27
N ILE A 247 -2.35 -13.08 -6.60
CA ILE A 247 -3.09 -12.21 -7.54
C ILE A 247 -4.58 -12.28 -7.27
N PHE A 248 -5.13 -13.46 -7.04
CA PHE A 248 -6.55 -13.63 -6.75
C PHE A 248 -6.97 -12.92 -5.46
N LEU A 249 -6.18 -13.04 -4.39
CA LEU A 249 -6.46 -12.33 -3.14
C LEU A 249 -6.36 -10.81 -3.30
N MET A 250 -5.37 -10.33 -4.04
CA MET A 250 -5.23 -8.90 -4.37
C MET A 250 -6.41 -8.40 -5.21
N ALA A 251 -6.88 -9.19 -6.17
CA ALA A 251 -8.06 -8.83 -6.98
C ALA A 251 -9.34 -8.76 -6.14
N LEU A 252 -9.48 -9.62 -5.14
CA LEU A 252 -10.60 -9.59 -4.20
C LEU A 252 -10.60 -8.35 -3.29
N ALA A 253 -9.48 -7.66 -3.14
CA ALA A 253 -9.45 -6.41 -2.39
C ALA A 253 -10.42 -5.36 -2.95
N VAL A 254 -10.63 -5.33 -4.28
CA VAL A 254 -11.54 -4.38 -4.92
C VAL A 254 -13.00 -4.59 -4.49
N PRO A 255 -13.61 -5.78 -4.64
CA PRO A 255 -14.99 -5.99 -4.19
C PRO A 255 -15.14 -5.84 -2.67
N PHE A 256 -14.16 -6.23 -1.86
CA PHE A 256 -14.21 -6.00 -0.42
C PHE A 256 -14.11 -4.51 -0.05
N ALA A 257 -13.33 -3.72 -0.77
CA ALA A 257 -13.28 -2.27 -0.58
C ALA A 257 -14.62 -1.62 -0.95
N VAL A 258 -15.24 -2.03 -2.05
CA VAL A 258 -16.59 -1.59 -2.45
C VAL A 258 -17.60 -1.95 -1.39
N LEU A 259 -17.58 -3.18 -0.85
CA LEU A 259 -18.46 -3.62 0.23
C LEU A 259 -18.29 -2.78 1.50
N GLY A 260 -17.06 -2.53 1.92
CA GLY A 260 -16.77 -1.69 3.09
C GLY A 260 -17.29 -0.26 2.90
N ASN A 261 -17.12 0.32 1.72
CA ASN A 261 -17.61 1.65 1.42
C ASN A 261 -19.14 1.69 1.31
N LEU A 262 -19.76 0.68 0.70
CA LEU A 262 -21.22 0.50 0.69
C LEU A 262 -21.77 0.48 2.12
N THR A 263 -21.22 -0.37 2.99
CA THR A 263 -21.65 -0.47 4.40
C THR A 263 -21.50 0.86 5.11
N ARG A 264 -20.40 1.59 4.89
CA ARG A 264 -20.19 2.92 5.47
C ARG A 264 -21.27 3.91 5.05
N MET A 265 -21.57 3.98 3.75
CA MET A 265 -22.58 4.90 3.23
C MET A 265 -23.98 4.54 3.75
N LEU A 266 -24.31 3.26 3.85
CA LEU A 266 -25.58 2.82 4.44
C LEU A 266 -25.68 3.23 5.93
N CYS A 267 -24.60 3.11 6.70
CA CYS A 267 -24.60 3.58 8.09
C CYS A 267 -24.83 5.10 8.18
N ILE A 268 -24.28 5.89 7.27
CA ILE A 268 -24.49 7.35 7.22
C ILE A 268 -25.95 7.65 6.85
N ILE A 269 -26.51 6.98 5.85
CA ILE A 269 -27.91 7.18 5.43
C ILE A 269 -28.87 6.78 6.56
N ILE A 270 -28.67 5.63 7.20
CA ILE A 270 -29.52 5.19 8.33
C ILE A 270 -29.45 6.21 9.49
N ALA A 271 -28.25 6.71 9.81
CA ALA A 271 -28.11 7.73 10.86
C ALA A 271 -28.83 9.02 10.48
N ALA A 272 -28.74 9.45 9.21
CA ALA A 272 -29.39 10.64 8.72
C ALA A 272 -30.93 10.50 8.68
N GLU A 273 -31.44 9.32 8.35
CA GLU A 273 -32.88 9.04 8.39
C GLU A 273 -33.44 9.10 9.81
N LEU A 274 -32.68 8.63 10.80
CA LEU A 274 -33.13 8.58 12.20
C LEU A 274 -32.95 9.91 12.95
N GLY A 275 -31.93 10.71 12.59
CA GLY A 275 -31.56 11.90 13.35
C GLY A 275 -31.21 13.13 12.51
N GLY A 276 -31.57 13.12 11.22
CA GLY A 276 -31.30 14.23 10.29
C GLY A 276 -29.85 14.34 9.86
N GLN A 277 -29.54 15.41 9.11
CA GLN A 277 -28.21 15.69 8.57
C GLN A 277 -27.09 15.68 9.64
N GLU A 278 -27.37 16.16 10.87
CA GLU A 278 -26.39 16.22 11.94
C GLU A 278 -25.94 14.83 12.40
N ALA A 279 -26.88 13.89 12.57
CA ALA A 279 -26.58 12.53 12.97
C ALA A 279 -25.74 11.78 11.90
N GLY A 280 -26.09 11.98 10.63
CA GLY A 280 -25.32 11.43 9.54
C GLY A 280 -23.90 12.04 9.45
N ASN A 281 -23.78 13.36 9.64
CA ASN A 281 -22.47 14.03 9.69
C ASN A 281 -21.60 13.50 10.85
N TYR A 282 -22.18 13.25 12.02
CA TYR A 282 -21.47 12.67 13.15
C TYR A 282 -20.86 11.30 12.81
N VAL A 283 -21.61 10.43 12.13
CA VAL A 283 -21.12 9.13 11.65
C VAL A 283 -20.05 9.31 10.56
N HIS A 284 -20.24 10.29 9.69
CA HIS A 284 -19.33 10.59 8.59
C HIS A 284 -17.97 11.11 9.06
N GLU A 285 -17.96 12.04 10.01
CA GLU A 285 -16.77 12.78 10.48
C GLU A 285 -16.01 12.07 11.60
N SER A 286 -16.69 11.22 12.37
CA SER A 286 -16.06 10.48 13.47
C SER A 286 -15.05 9.46 12.95
N THR A 287 -13.78 9.64 13.29
CA THR A 287 -12.68 8.78 12.84
C THR A 287 -12.89 7.31 13.21
N LEU A 288 -13.34 7.03 14.45
CA LEU A 288 -13.55 5.65 14.92
C LEU A 288 -14.80 5.02 14.30
N ILE A 289 -15.93 5.73 14.32
CA ILE A 289 -17.19 5.21 13.80
C ILE A 289 -17.10 4.96 12.30
N SER A 290 -16.42 5.83 11.56
CA SER A 290 -16.24 5.68 10.12
C SER A 290 -15.36 4.49 9.70
N LEU A 291 -14.58 3.90 10.63
CA LEU A 291 -13.78 2.70 10.37
C LEU A 291 -14.55 1.40 10.61
N VAL A 292 -15.54 1.40 11.53
CA VAL A 292 -16.32 0.19 11.87
C VAL A 292 -16.92 -0.50 10.66
N PRO A 293 -17.51 0.20 9.67
CA PRO A 293 -18.09 -0.42 8.48
C PRO A 293 -17.10 -1.21 7.59
N TYR A 294 -15.81 -0.99 7.75
CA TYR A 294 -14.79 -1.74 7.00
C TYR A 294 -14.40 -3.07 7.66
N VAL A 295 -14.73 -3.25 8.94
CA VAL A 295 -14.40 -4.48 9.69
C VAL A 295 -14.96 -5.74 9.01
N PRO A 296 -16.22 -5.79 8.56
CA PRO A 296 -16.75 -6.95 7.84
C PRO A 296 -15.98 -7.26 6.54
N ALA A 297 -15.56 -6.23 5.81
CA ALA A 297 -14.80 -6.39 4.58
C ALA A 297 -13.40 -6.98 4.85
N ILE A 298 -12.73 -6.51 5.90
CA ILE A 298 -11.43 -7.03 6.34
C ILE A 298 -11.57 -8.49 6.81
N ILE A 299 -12.57 -8.77 7.64
CA ILE A 299 -12.84 -10.15 8.12
C ILE A 299 -13.13 -11.08 6.93
N GLY A 300 -13.95 -10.64 5.98
CA GLY A 300 -14.25 -11.40 4.77
C GLY A 300 -13.02 -11.72 3.94
N LEU A 301 -12.14 -10.72 3.72
CA LEU A 301 -10.88 -10.92 3.01
C LEU A 301 -9.97 -11.93 3.72
N LEU A 302 -9.81 -11.79 5.04
CA LEU A 302 -8.99 -12.70 5.85
C LEU A 302 -9.60 -14.12 5.88
N TRP A 303 -10.93 -14.23 5.93
CA TRP A 303 -11.62 -15.52 5.89
C TRP A 303 -11.41 -16.24 4.56
N VAL A 304 -11.54 -15.54 3.43
CA VAL A 304 -11.23 -16.09 2.10
C VAL A 304 -9.75 -16.50 2.02
N GLY A 305 -8.85 -15.68 2.54
CA GLY A 305 -7.42 -16.00 2.59
C GLY A 305 -7.17 -17.31 3.35
N ARG A 306 -7.73 -17.46 4.55
CA ARG A 306 -7.63 -18.70 5.33
C ARG A 306 -8.26 -19.92 4.66
N TRP A 307 -9.38 -19.72 3.95
CA TRP A 307 -10.00 -20.79 3.17
C TRP A 307 -9.09 -21.25 2.02
N MET A 308 -8.39 -20.31 1.37
CA MET A 308 -7.43 -20.60 0.32
C MET A 308 -6.16 -21.29 0.84
N GLU A 309 -5.72 -21.01 2.09
CA GLU A 309 -4.59 -21.71 2.74
C GLU A 309 -4.87 -23.20 2.91
N LYS A 310 -6.11 -23.57 3.29
CA LYS A 310 -6.51 -24.96 3.48
C LYS A 310 -6.53 -25.78 2.19
N ARG A 311 -6.53 -25.13 1.02
CA ARG A 311 -6.45 -25.84 -0.27
C ARG A 311 -4.99 -26.13 -0.59
N PRO A 312 -4.62 -27.40 -0.84
CA PRO A 312 -3.24 -27.75 -1.19
C PRO A 312 -2.81 -26.93 -2.42
N GLU A 313 -1.59 -26.43 -2.37
CA GLU A 313 -0.97 -25.86 -3.56
C GLU A 313 -0.70 -26.99 -4.55
N PRO A 314 -0.97 -26.82 -5.86
CA PRO A 314 -0.58 -27.80 -6.85
C PRO A 314 0.90 -28.09 -6.67
N ASP A 315 1.23 -29.35 -6.39
CA ASP A 315 2.59 -29.79 -6.16
C ASP A 315 3.44 -29.41 -7.39
N GLU A 316 4.52 -28.68 -7.19
CA GLU A 316 5.53 -28.42 -8.24
C GLU A 316 6.28 -29.69 -8.68
N LYS A 317 5.87 -30.88 -8.23
CA LYS A 317 6.46 -32.18 -8.59
C LYS A 317 6.19 -32.63 -10.03
N GLY A 318 5.61 -31.76 -10.86
CA GLY A 318 5.31 -32.05 -12.27
C GLY A 318 6.18 -31.35 -13.30
N ARG A 319 7.33 -30.80 -12.94
CA ARG A 319 8.29 -30.31 -13.95
C ARG A 319 9.47 -31.28 -14.04
N PRO A 320 9.67 -31.92 -15.23
CA PRO A 320 10.85 -32.74 -15.50
C PRO A 320 12.15 -31.96 -15.46
#